data_1e07a46112c9b361e1cfa0b9fdac0192
#
_entry.id   1e07a46112c9b361e1cfa0b9fdac0192
#
_cell.length_a   1.000
_cell.length_b   1.000
_cell.length_c   1.000
_cell.angle_alpha   90.00
_cell.angle_beta   90.00
_cell.angle_gamma   90.00
#
_symmetry.space_group_name_H-M   'P 1'
#
loop_
_entity.id
_entity.type
_entity.pdbx_description
1 polymer ?
#
loop_
_entity_poly.entity_id
_entity_poly.type
_entity_poly.pdbx_seq_one_letter_code
_entity_poly.pdbx_strand_id
1 'polypeptide(L)'
;MRKIIAASIAAGSFITFADPSQAAGRNGGAQLAAMCASCHRLDGGDGSIPTILGMSPEMLTRAMLAYRSRERPGHIMRAVALSLSDEEIVIVARYLAALNRQARP
;
A
#
# COMPACT_ATOMS: atom_id res chain seq x y z
N MET A 1 40.64 -25.33 50.11
CA MET A 1 39.37 -25.62 49.37
C MET A 1 38.92 -24.36 48.65
N ARG A 2 39.15 -24.35 47.36
CA ARG A 2 38.68 -23.24 46.51
C ARG A 2 37.28 -23.56 45.99
N LYS A 3 36.31 -22.79 46.42
CA LYS A 3 34.94 -22.88 45.87
C LYS A 3 34.90 -22.10 44.55
N ILE A 4 34.74 -22.82 43.45
CA ILE A 4 34.51 -22.22 42.13
C ILE A 4 33.03 -21.91 42.06
N ILE A 5 32.68 -20.61 42.03
CA ILE A 5 31.31 -20.17 41.81
C ILE A 5 31.17 -20.07 40.27
N ALA A 6 30.43 -20.99 39.69
CA ALA A 6 30.05 -20.93 38.28
C ALA A 6 28.96 -19.86 38.12
N ALA A 7 29.32 -18.75 37.51
CA ALA A 7 28.35 -17.75 37.11
C ALA A 7 27.64 -18.24 35.84
N SER A 8 26.41 -18.69 35.98
CA SER A 8 25.55 -18.99 34.82
C SER A 8 25.11 -17.71 34.18
N ILE A 9 25.67 -17.41 33.03
CA ILE A 9 25.20 -16.31 32.17
C ILE A 9 23.95 -16.85 31.45
N ALA A 10 22.77 -16.43 31.91
CA ALA A 10 21.53 -16.65 31.17
C ALA A 10 21.52 -15.72 29.96
N ALA A 11 21.79 -16.27 28.77
CA ALA A 11 21.60 -15.56 27.52
C ALA A 11 20.09 -15.37 27.28
N GLY A 12 19.57 -14.23 27.67
CA GLY A 12 18.20 -13.84 27.35
C GLY A 12 18.06 -13.59 25.86
N SER A 13 17.45 -14.52 25.13
CA SER A 13 17.05 -14.30 23.73
C SER A 13 15.91 -13.29 23.71
N PHE A 14 16.22 -12.05 23.39
CA PHE A 14 15.20 -11.05 23.11
C PHE A 14 14.56 -11.37 21.76
N ILE A 15 13.39 -12.00 21.77
CA ILE A 15 12.57 -12.16 20.59
C ILE A 15 11.95 -10.80 20.34
N THR A 16 12.50 -10.04 19.40
CA THR A 16 11.90 -8.81 18.93
C THR A 16 10.74 -9.20 17.99
N PHE A 17 9.52 -9.09 18.52
CA PHE A 17 8.34 -9.16 17.67
C PHE A 17 8.31 -7.91 16.80
N ALA A 18 8.46 -8.08 15.48
CA ALA A 18 8.24 -6.98 14.55
C ALA A 18 6.79 -6.53 14.65
N ASP A 19 6.57 -5.23 14.86
CA ASP A 19 5.24 -4.65 14.94
C ASP A 19 4.51 -4.88 13.61
N PRO A 20 3.38 -5.61 13.59
CA PRO A 20 2.65 -5.87 12.37
C PRO A 20 2.17 -4.59 11.66
N SER A 21 2.00 -3.49 12.40
CA SER A 21 1.64 -2.20 11.80
C SER A 21 2.76 -1.60 10.95
N GLN A 22 4.02 -1.83 11.31
CA GLN A 22 5.16 -1.37 10.50
C GLN A 22 5.35 -2.23 9.23
N ALA A 23 5.09 -3.53 9.32
CA ALA A 23 5.13 -4.42 8.16
C ALA A 23 4.01 -4.07 7.17
N ALA A 24 2.79 -3.79 7.65
CA ALA A 24 1.67 -3.32 6.84
C ALA A 24 1.96 -1.96 6.19
N GLY A 25 2.61 -1.03 6.90
CA GLY A 25 2.98 0.28 6.37
C GLY A 25 4.00 0.22 5.23
N ARG A 26 4.95 -0.72 5.26
CA ARG A 26 5.96 -0.88 4.19
C ARG A 26 5.41 -1.56 2.94
N ASN A 27 4.49 -2.51 3.09
CA ASN A 27 3.93 -3.30 1.99
C ASN A 27 2.49 -2.92 1.64
N GLY A 28 1.87 -2.01 2.40
CA GLY A 28 0.48 -1.63 2.24
C GLY A 28 0.18 -1.08 0.86
N GLY A 29 1.07 -0.26 0.30
CA GLY A 29 0.92 0.28 -1.06
C GLY A 29 0.87 -0.80 -2.13
N ALA A 30 1.76 -1.78 -2.07
CA ALA A 30 1.78 -2.90 -3.02
C ALA A 30 0.53 -3.76 -2.93
N GLN A 31 0.07 -4.07 -1.73
CA GLN A 31 -1.14 -4.86 -1.51
C GLN A 31 -2.39 -4.12 -1.99
N LEU A 32 -2.50 -2.84 -1.68
CA LEU A 32 -3.61 -2.00 -2.15
C LEU A 32 -3.60 -1.86 -3.68
N ALA A 33 -2.42 -1.67 -4.27
CA ALA A 33 -2.26 -1.58 -5.71
C ALA A 33 -2.64 -2.87 -6.44
N ALA A 34 -2.44 -4.04 -5.82
CA ALA A 34 -2.87 -5.31 -6.38
C ALA A 34 -4.39 -5.37 -6.57
N MET A 35 -5.18 -4.77 -5.71
CA MET A 35 -6.63 -4.61 -5.89
C MET A 35 -6.94 -3.78 -7.13
N CYS A 36 -6.23 -2.68 -7.34
CA CYS A 36 -6.40 -1.81 -8.50
C CYS A 36 -6.04 -2.56 -9.80
N ALA A 37 -4.94 -3.30 -9.78
CA ALA A 37 -4.43 -4.04 -10.93
C ALA A 37 -5.35 -5.18 -11.39
N SER A 38 -6.27 -5.65 -10.56
CA SER A 38 -7.24 -6.67 -10.94
C SER A 38 -8.22 -6.18 -12.01
N CYS A 39 -8.48 -4.88 -12.07
CA CYS A 39 -9.34 -4.25 -13.06
C CYS A 39 -8.59 -3.24 -13.95
N HIS A 40 -7.71 -2.45 -13.36
CA HIS A 40 -6.88 -1.48 -14.06
C HIS A 40 -5.52 -2.11 -14.39
N ARG A 41 -5.32 -2.51 -15.63
CA ARG A 41 -4.05 -3.11 -16.04
C ARG A 41 -2.92 -2.07 -15.96
N LEU A 42 -1.86 -2.43 -15.26
CA LEU A 42 -0.70 -1.55 -15.08
C LEU A 42 0.26 -1.56 -16.27
N ASP A 43 -0.05 -2.33 -17.31
CA ASP A 43 0.66 -2.37 -18.59
C ASP A 43 0.01 -1.51 -19.70
N GLY A 44 -1.01 -0.72 -19.33
CA GLY A 44 -1.77 0.11 -20.26
C GLY A 44 -3.08 -0.50 -20.73
N GLY A 45 -3.25 -1.83 -20.63
CA GLY A 45 -4.50 -2.53 -20.95
C GLY A 45 -4.96 -2.40 -22.39
N ASP A 46 -6.23 -2.75 -22.64
CA ASP A 46 -6.89 -2.71 -23.95
C ASP A 46 -7.79 -1.48 -24.15
N GLY A 47 -7.84 -0.57 -23.17
CA GLY A 47 -8.66 0.64 -23.21
C GLY A 47 -10.12 0.47 -22.75
N SER A 48 -10.56 -0.73 -22.38
CA SER A 48 -11.93 -0.98 -21.90
C SER A 48 -12.15 -0.40 -20.50
N ILE A 49 -11.11 -0.43 -19.65
CA ILE A 49 -11.09 0.21 -18.34
C ILE A 49 -9.98 1.27 -18.36
N PRO A 50 -10.23 2.51 -17.89
CA PRO A 50 -9.24 3.58 -17.97
C PRO A 50 -7.93 3.21 -17.28
N THR A 51 -6.82 3.56 -17.93
CA THR A 51 -5.50 3.43 -17.31
C THR A 51 -5.34 4.41 -16.15
N ILE A 52 -4.70 3.95 -15.10
CA ILE A 52 -4.29 4.79 -13.97
C ILE A 52 -2.80 5.12 -14.02
N LEU A 53 -2.11 4.67 -15.08
CA LEU A 53 -0.73 5.03 -15.34
C LEU A 53 -0.63 6.50 -15.77
N GLY A 54 0.47 7.15 -15.38
CA GLY A 54 0.72 8.53 -15.72
C GLY A 54 0.04 9.56 -14.82
N MET A 55 -0.79 9.14 -13.89
CA MET A 55 -1.42 10.04 -12.94
C MET A 55 -0.46 10.36 -11.78
N SER A 56 -0.49 11.61 -11.33
CA SER A 56 0.24 12.03 -10.13
C SER A 56 -0.44 11.50 -8.86
N PRO A 57 0.27 11.43 -7.71
CA PRO A 57 -0.35 11.04 -6.44
C PRO A 57 -1.56 11.92 -6.08
N GLU A 58 -1.48 13.21 -6.36
CA GLU A 58 -2.54 14.19 -6.09
C GLU A 58 -3.77 13.94 -6.96
N MET A 59 -3.57 13.64 -8.24
CA MET A 59 -4.65 13.31 -9.17
C MET A 59 -5.36 12.02 -8.77
N LEU A 60 -4.60 10.97 -8.43
CA LEU A 60 -5.15 9.69 -7.98
C LEU A 60 -5.94 9.85 -6.68
N THR A 61 -5.39 10.56 -5.70
CA THR A 61 -6.05 10.82 -4.42
C THR A 61 -7.35 11.60 -4.64
N ARG A 62 -7.31 12.65 -5.43
CA ARG A 62 -8.48 13.49 -5.72
C ARG A 62 -9.57 12.69 -6.43
N ALA A 63 -9.21 11.86 -7.40
CA ALA A 63 -10.17 11.01 -8.11
C ALA A 63 -10.85 10.03 -7.16
N MET A 64 -10.12 9.38 -6.27
CA MET A 64 -10.67 8.43 -5.30
C MET A 64 -11.62 9.11 -4.32
N LEU A 65 -11.27 10.29 -3.81
CA LEU A 65 -12.15 11.07 -2.95
C LEU A 65 -13.41 11.53 -3.68
N ALA A 66 -13.31 11.89 -4.95
CA ALA A 66 -14.45 12.28 -5.78
C ALA A 66 -15.41 11.11 -6.04
N TYR A 67 -14.91 9.89 -6.22
CA TYR A 67 -15.75 8.69 -6.29
C TYR A 67 -16.47 8.43 -4.97
N ARG A 68 -15.77 8.58 -3.85
CA ARG A 68 -16.36 8.37 -2.52
C ARG A 68 -17.49 9.36 -2.25
N SER A 69 -17.33 10.61 -2.59
CA SER A 69 -18.30 11.69 -2.36
C SER A 69 -19.43 11.75 -3.40
N ARG A 70 -19.40 10.91 -4.43
CA ARG A 70 -20.30 10.93 -5.59
C ARG A 70 -20.16 12.13 -6.53
N GLU A 71 -19.14 12.94 -6.36
CA GLU A 71 -18.83 14.02 -7.33
C GLU A 71 -18.44 13.45 -8.68
N ARG A 72 -17.90 12.24 -8.69
CA ARG A 72 -17.56 11.50 -9.90
C ARG A 72 -18.44 10.25 -10.03
N PRO A 73 -19.09 10.01 -11.19
CA PRO A 73 -19.92 8.82 -11.39
C PRO A 73 -19.08 7.55 -11.51
N GLY A 74 -19.58 6.44 -11.01
CA GLY A 74 -18.91 5.14 -11.08
C GLY A 74 -19.24 4.28 -9.87
N HIS A 75 -20.14 3.31 -10.02
CA HIS A 75 -20.59 2.45 -8.93
C HIS A 75 -19.46 1.59 -8.34
N ILE A 76 -18.66 0.97 -9.22
CA ILE A 76 -17.58 0.07 -8.79
C ILE A 76 -16.48 0.88 -8.10
N MET A 77 -16.03 1.97 -8.72
CA MET A 77 -14.98 2.80 -8.12
C MET A 77 -15.44 3.48 -6.84
N ARG A 78 -16.73 3.79 -6.71
CA ARG A 78 -17.26 4.29 -5.44
C ARG A 78 -17.19 3.23 -4.36
N ALA A 79 -17.55 1.98 -4.65
CA ALA A 79 -17.44 0.87 -3.71
C ALA A 79 -15.97 0.65 -3.28
N VAL A 80 -15.03 0.70 -4.21
CA VAL A 80 -13.60 0.60 -3.91
C VAL A 80 -13.16 1.76 -3.01
N ALA A 81 -13.52 2.99 -3.35
CA ALA A 81 -13.14 4.17 -2.57
C ALA A 81 -13.72 4.15 -1.15
N LEU A 82 -14.94 3.65 -0.98
CA LEU A 82 -15.57 3.48 0.34
C LEU A 82 -14.88 2.40 1.19
N SER A 83 -14.21 1.44 0.57
CA SER A 83 -13.50 0.36 1.28
C SER A 83 -12.15 0.80 1.83
N LEU A 84 -11.64 1.96 1.43
CA LEU A 84 -10.34 2.48 1.80
C LEU A 84 -10.48 3.66 2.77
N SER A 85 -9.55 3.75 3.72
CA SER A 85 -9.40 4.95 4.54
C SER A 85 -8.72 6.08 3.74
N ASP A 86 -8.79 7.31 4.22
CA ASP A 86 -8.09 8.45 3.63
C ASP A 86 -6.58 8.18 3.53
N GLU A 87 -6.01 7.59 4.57
CA GLU A 87 -4.60 7.24 4.63
C GLU A 87 -4.23 6.17 3.60
N GLU A 88 -5.04 5.13 3.47
CA GLU A 88 -4.84 4.08 2.47
C GLU A 88 -4.93 4.61 1.04
N ILE A 89 -5.83 5.54 0.77
CA ILE A 89 -5.92 6.21 -0.53
C ILE A 89 -4.60 6.94 -0.85
N VAL A 90 -4.05 7.67 0.10
CA VAL A 90 -2.77 8.38 -0.09
C VAL A 90 -1.62 7.39 -0.31
N ILE A 91 -1.58 6.31 0.45
CA ILE A 91 -0.54 5.28 0.35
C ILE A 91 -0.56 4.63 -1.05
N VAL A 92 -1.72 4.18 -1.52
CA VAL A 92 -1.82 3.52 -2.83
C VAL A 92 -1.57 4.50 -3.97
N ALA A 93 -2.00 5.74 -3.85
CA ALA A 93 -1.76 6.78 -4.85
C ALA A 93 -0.26 7.05 -5.02
N ARG A 94 0.49 7.14 -3.93
CA ARG A 94 1.95 7.31 -3.96
C ARG A 94 2.65 6.11 -4.56
N TYR A 95 2.21 4.91 -4.21
CA TYR A 95 2.78 3.66 -4.74
C TYR A 95 2.59 3.56 -6.26
N LEU A 96 1.38 3.77 -6.75
CA LEU A 96 1.07 3.72 -8.19
C LEU A 96 1.84 4.77 -8.98
N ALA A 97 1.93 5.99 -8.48
CA ALA A 97 2.71 7.05 -9.11
C ALA A 97 4.21 6.73 -9.16
N ALA A 98 4.75 6.06 -8.14
CA ALA A 98 6.16 5.63 -8.13
C ALA A 98 6.44 4.53 -9.15
N LEU A 99 5.53 3.55 -9.32
CA LEU A 99 5.63 2.53 -10.37
C LEU A 99 5.69 3.15 -11.76
N ASN A 100 4.87 4.15 -12.01
CA ASN A 100 4.82 4.85 -13.28
C ASN A 100 6.14 5.55 -13.63
N ARG A 101 6.83 6.09 -12.65
CA ARG A 101 8.16 6.69 -12.85
C ARG A 101 9.24 5.67 -13.20
N GLN A 102 9.15 4.46 -12.67
CA GLN A 102 10.10 3.37 -12.96
C GLN A 102 9.87 2.76 -14.34
N ALA A 103 8.64 2.82 -14.86
CA ALA A 103 8.29 2.29 -16.18
C ALA A 103 8.69 3.20 -17.35
N ARG A 104 9.12 4.43 -17.09
CA ARG A 104 9.63 5.34 -18.13
C ARG A 104 11.10 5.04 -18.42
N PRO A 105 11.45 4.79 -19.69
CA PRO A 105 12.86 4.64 -20.09
C PRO A 105 13.63 5.94 -19.93
#